data_3311707b80316fbd21cb5b002a870fef
#
_entry.id   3311707b80316fbd21cb5b002a870fef
#
_cell.length_a   1.000
_cell.length_b   1.000
_cell.length_c   1.000
_cell.angle_alpha   90.00
_cell.angle_beta   90.00
_cell.angle_gamma   90.00
#
_symmetry.space_group_name_H-M   'P 1'
#
loop_
_entity.id
_entity.type
_entity.pdbx_description
1 polymer ?
#
loop_
_entity_poly.entity_id
_entity_poly.type
_entity_poly.pdbx_seq_one_letter_code
_entity_poly.pdbx_strand_id
1 'polypeptide(L)'
;DHVAMQHSRSKQMKLINVYENKKIIGKGRRVLCGRRTFSGFEAPSVLWPEIDRYIATLYGGGDKKPQVVIKGDAANWIKAGTNYVGYSHTVIDGYHISQYIRKIAGNGDSTCLYQALRANDRDRFIHEVKQKYRHCPNRRKSIQDGYQYILSNWAGIHETVTTPEAASSTEGHVSHMLSDRMSSRGMGWSPLGAEQMARLRTY
;
A
#
# COMPACT_ATOMS: atom_id res chain seq x y z
N ASP A 1 -10.40 0.02 -0.10
CA ASP A 1 -11.27 -0.65 -1.06
C ASP A 1 -12.53 0.19 -1.34
N HIS A 2 -13.19 -0.07 -2.47
CA HIS A 2 -14.42 0.59 -2.85
C HIS A 2 -15.64 -0.25 -2.47
N VAL A 3 -16.46 0.28 -1.58
CA VAL A 3 -17.69 -0.37 -1.11
C VAL A 3 -18.89 0.17 -1.88
N ALA A 4 -19.69 -0.73 -2.44
CA ALA A 4 -20.95 -0.36 -3.12
C ALA A 4 -21.96 0.15 -2.09
N MET A 5 -22.51 1.35 -2.31
CA MET A 5 -23.44 2.00 -1.41
C MET A 5 -24.87 1.92 -1.95
N GLN A 6 -25.87 1.81 -1.07
CA GLN A 6 -27.27 1.96 -1.43
C GLN A 6 -27.53 3.39 -1.91
N HIS A 7 -28.26 3.53 -3.01
CA HIS A 7 -28.71 4.82 -3.55
C HIS A 7 -27.59 5.85 -3.85
N SER A 8 -26.31 5.43 -3.89
CA SER A 8 -25.20 6.33 -4.17
C SER A 8 -24.05 5.63 -4.88
N ARG A 9 -23.06 6.44 -5.34
CA ARG A 9 -21.81 5.90 -5.88
C ARG A 9 -21.03 5.17 -4.78
N SER A 10 -20.18 4.21 -5.19
CA SER A 10 -19.28 3.53 -4.27
C SER A 10 -18.43 4.53 -3.47
N LYS A 11 -18.19 4.21 -2.19
CA LYS A 11 -17.29 4.99 -1.32
C LYS A 11 -16.03 4.18 -1.03
N GLN A 12 -14.89 4.89 -0.97
CA GLN A 12 -13.63 4.27 -0.58
C GLN A 12 -13.59 4.08 0.93
N MET A 13 -13.57 2.84 1.38
CA MET A 13 -13.29 2.47 2.76
C MET A 13 -11.80 2.27 2.95
N LYS A 14 -11.23 2.91 3.94
CA LYS A 14 -9.81 2.77 4.31
C LYS A 14 -9.66 1.61 5.29
N LEU A 15 -8.57 0.85 5.14
CA LEU A 15 -8.18 -0.22 6.05
C LEU A 15 -6.70 -0.05 6.38
N ILE A 16 -6.38 0.01 7.67
CA ILE A 16 -5.01 0.12 8.16
C ILE A 16 -4.76 -0.96 9.19
N ASN A 17 -3.73 -1.76 8.97
CA ASN A 17 -3.23 -2.71 9.95
C ASN A 17 -1.97 -2.13 10.61
N VAL A 18 -2.05 -1.89 11.91
CA VAL A 18 -0.88 -1.61 12.76
C VAL A 18 -0.40 -2.94 13.33
N TYR A 19 0.89 -3.24 13.22
CA TYR A 19 1.48 -4.48 13.75
C TYR A 19 2.97 -4.28 14.01
N GLU A 20 3.54 -5.08 14.91
CA GLU A 20 4.95 -4.98 15.31
C GLU A 20 5.88 -5.69 14.30
N ASN A 21 5.56 -6.94 14.00
CA ASN A 21 6.37 -7.78 13.11
C ASN A 21 5.54 -8.88 12.45
N LYS A 22 6.20 -9.68 11.61
CA LYS A 22 5.63 -10.86 10.96
C LYS A 22 6.33 -12.12 11.45
N LYS A 23 5.59 -13.07 12.01
CA LYS A 23 6.10 -14.38 12.42
C LYS A 23 5.77 -15.44 11.37
N ILE A 24 6.74 -16.26 11.00
CA ILE A 24 6.55 -17.43 10.13
C ILE A 24 5.99 -18.55 11.02
N ILE A 25 4.82 -19.09 10.66
CA ILE A 25 4.14 -20.16 11.40
C ILE A 25 4.05 -21.47 10.60
N GLY A 26 4.64 -21.51 9.39
CA GLY A 26 4.66 -22.69 8.53
C GLY A 26 5.19 -22.36 7.13
N LYS A 27 5.24 -23.33 6.24
CA LYS A 27 5.76 -23.18 4.89
C LYS A 27 4.95 -22.11 4.11
N GLY A 28 5.53 -20.93 3.91
CA GLY A 28 4.90 -19.80 3.21
C GLY A 28 3.83 -19.04 4.00
N ARG A 29 3.53 -19.41 5.27
CA ARG A 29 2.49 -18.80 6.06
C ARG A 29 3.08 -17.85 7.11
N ARG A 30 2.64 -16.58 7.09
CA ARG A 30 3.08 -15.53 8.02
C ARG A 30 1.87 -14.97 8.77
N VAL A 31 2.07 -14.60 10.04
CA VAL A 31 1.07 -13.96 10.89
C VAL A 31 1.63 -12.61 11.36
N LEU A 32 0.76 -11.60 11.43
CA LEU A 32 1.09 -10.30 11.99
C LEU A 32 1.01 -10.35 13.51
N CYS A 33 2.10 -10.03 14.19
CA CYS A 33 2.16 -9.98 15.66
C CYS A 33 1.71 -8.61 16.15
N GLY A 34 0.97 -8.56 17.27
CA GLY A 34 0.48 -7.31 17.83
C GLY A 34 -0.48 -6.54 16.91
N ARG A 35 -1.21 -7.25 16.03
CA ARG A 35 -2.05 -6.59 15.02
C ARG A 35 -3.25 -5.89 15.64
N ARG A 36 -3.43 -4.62 15.31
CA ARG A 36 -4.67 -3.87 15.45
C ARG A 36 -5.09 -3.32 14.09
N THR A 37 -6.36 -3.48 13.75
CA THR A 37 -6.89 -3.00 12.47
C THR A 37 -7.82 -1.82 12.70
N PHE A 38 -7.66 -0.78 11.87
CA PHE A 38 -8.53 0.39 11.81
C PHE A 38 -9.22 0.39 10.45
N SER A 39 -10.51 0.68 10.44
CA SER A 39 -11.28 0.76 9.19
C SER A 39 -12.36 1.82 9.29
N GLY A 40 -12.62 2.52 8.17
CA GLY A 40 -13.69 3.52 8.11
C GLY A 40 -13.66 4.36 6.86
N PHE A 41 -14.64 5.25 6.78
CA PHE A 41 -14.78 6.23 5.70
C PHE A 41 -14.20 7.59 6.05
N GLU A 42 -13.69 7.76 7.27
CA GLU A 42 -13.20 9.02 7.81
C GLU A 42 -12.11 9.63 6.93
N ALA A 43 -12.01 10.96 7.01
CA ALA A 43 -10.93 11.69 6.38
C ALA A 43 -9.56 11.28 6.98
N PRO A 44 -8.46 11.36 6.22
CA PRO A 44 -7.12 11.08 6.74
C PRO A 44 -6.77 11.90 7.99
N SER A 45 -7.27 13.14 8.08
CA SER A 45 -7.08 14.04 9.22
C SER A 45 -7.76 13.58 10.52
N VAL A 46 -8.68 12.62 10.45
CA VAL A 46 -9.31 11.99 11.61
C VAL A 46 -8.65 10.65 11.92
N LEU A 47 -8.45 9.83 10.88
CA LEU A 47 -7.95 8.47 11.00
C LEU A 47 -6.49 8.40 11.49
N TRP A 48 -5.59 9.20 10.90
CA TRP A 48 -4.17 9.15 11.24
C TRP A 48 -3.84 9.63 12.66
N PRO A 49 -4.45 10.69 13.20
CA PRO A 49 -4.29 11.05 14.62
C PRO A 49 -4.77 9.98 15.60
N GLU A 50 -5.81 9.20 15.25
CA GLU A 50 -6.26 8.08 16.07
C GLU A 50 -5.18 6.98 16.12
N ILE A 51 -4.57 6.67 14.98
CA ILE A 51 -3.50 5.69 14.87
C ILE A 51 -2.26 6.15 15.63
N ASP A 52 -1.86 7.42 15.51
CA ASP A 52 -0.72 7.97 16.24
C ASP A 52 -0.94 7.89 17.75
N ARG A 53 -2.15 8.21 18.22
CA ARG A 53 -2.52 8.09 19.63
C ARG A 53 -2.45 6.64 20.11
N TYR A 54 -2.94 5.69 19.31
CA TYR A 54 -2.85 4.26 19.61
C TYR A 54 -1.40 3.82 19.76
N ILE A 55 -0.52 4.19 18.82
CA ILE A 55 0.92 3.88 18.88
C ILE A 55 1.55 4.51 20.12
N ALA A 56 1.24 5.77 20.41
CA ALA A 56 1.76 6.46 21.59
C ALA A 56 1.30 5.82 22.91
N THR A 57 0.08 5.29 22.95
CA THR A 57 -0.46 4.60 24.13
C THR A 57 0.27 3.28 24.41
N LEU A 58 0.66 2.54 23.35
CA LEU A 58 1.35 1.25 23.51
C LEU A 58 2.84 1.38 23.77
N TYR A 59 3.49 2.33 23.11
CA TYR A 59 4.96 2.41 23.07
C TYR A 59 5.54 3.67 23.71
N GLY A 60 4.67 4.56 24.19
CA GLY A 60 5.05 5.86 24.74
C GLY A 60 5.11 6.95 23.67
N GLY A 61 5.23 8.21 24.14
CA GLY A 61 5.31 9.41 23.30
C GLY A 61 6.71 10.00 23.24
N GLY A 62 6.89 11.04 22.42
CA GLY A 62 8.14 11.75 22.28
C GLY A 62 9.28 10.88 21.72
N ASP A 63 10.45 10.97 22.31
CA ASP A 63 11.68 10.27 21.88
C ASP A 63 11.63 8.74 22.04
N LYS A 64 10.61 8.22 22.73
CA LYS A 64 10.39 6.76 22.91
C LYS A 64 9.53 6.14 21.83
N LYS A 65 8.94 6.94 20.92
CA LYS A 65 8.16 6.39 19.82
C LYS A 65 9.00 5.51 18.92
N PRO A 66 8.49 4.33 18.51
CA PRO A 66 9.18 3.49 17.54
C PRO A 66 9.21 4.16 16.16
N GLN A 67 10.17 3.78 15.34
CA GLN A 67 10.13 4.10 13.92
C GLN A 67 8.96 3.37 13.28
N VAL A 68 8.11 4.13 12.56
CA VAL A 68 6.91 3.60 11.93
C VAL A 68 7.08 3.57 10.41
N VAL A 69 6.88 2.41 9.82
CA VAL A 69 6.87 2.24 8.36
C VAL A 69 5.45 2.18 7.86
N ILE A 70 5.03 3.19 7.11
CA ILE A 70 3.70 3.25 6.48
C ILE A 70 3.79 2.64 5.09
N LYS A 71 3.12 1.51 4.89
CA LYS A 71 3.19 0.74 3.66
C LYS A 71 1.86 0.73 2.91
N GLY A 72 1.89 0.95 1.59
CA GLY A 72 0.72 0.87 0.73
C GLY A 72 0.99 1.13 -0.74
N ASP A 73 -0.07 1.50 -1.47
CA ASP A 73 -0.09 1.73 -2.91
C ASP A 73 0.35 3.15 -3.34
N ALA A 74 0.87 3.95 -2.42
CA ALA A 74 1.20 5.35 -2.61
C ALA A 74 0.00 6.31 -2.79
N ALA A 75 -1.22 5.90 -2.46
CA ALA A 75 -2.35 6.82 -2.44
C ALA A 75 -2.08 8.03 -1.53
N ASN A 76 -2.59 9.20 -1.91
CA ASN A 76 -2.32 10.44 -1.19
C ASN A 76 -2.72 10.37 0.30
N TRP A 77 -3.81 9.68 0.62
CA TRP A 77 -4.26 9.53 1.99
C TRP A 77 -3.30 8.66 2.83
N ILE A 78 -2.59 7.70 2.22
CA ILE A 78 -1.56 6.88 2.88
C ILE A 78 -0.31 7.71 3.12
N LYS A 79 0.17 8.43 2.11
CA LYS A 79 1.32 9.34 2.23
C LYS A 79 1.09 10.42 3.28
N ALA A 80 -0.13 10.94 3.39
CA ALA A 80 -0.49 11.92 4.41
C ALA A 80 -0.26 11.41 5.84
N GLY A 81 -0.19 10.10 6.06
CA GLY A 81 0.10 9.51 7.37
C GLY A 81 1.38 10.03 8.00
N THR A 82 2.41 10.32 7.21
CA THR A 82 3.69 10.85 7.71
C THR A 82 3.58 12.26 8.30
N ASN A 83 2.51 12.98 8.01
CA ASN A 83 2.24 14.30 8.61
C ASN A 83 1.64 14.20 10.03
N TYR A 84 1.16 13.02 10.41
CA TYR A 84 0.47 12.80 11.68
C TYR A 84 1.21 11.85 12.60
N VAL A 85 1.78 10.79 12.03
CA VAL A 85 2.51 9.76 12.78
C VAL A 85 3.98 10.15 12.85
N GLY A 86 4.44 10.51 14.04
CA GLY A 86 5.84 10.90 14.26
C GLY A 86 6.83 9.76 13.99
N TYR A 87 8.06 10.10 13.57
CA TYR A 87 9.13 9.14 13.21
C TYR A 87 8.68 8.10 12.17
N SER A 88 7.88 8.53 11.19
CA SER A 88 7.36 7.65 10.15
C SER A 88 7.89 8.01 8.75
N HIS A 89 7.94 7.01 7.89
CA HIS A 89 8.19 7.17 6.46
C HIS A 89 7.32 6.20 5.66
N THR A 90 7.17 6.47 4.37
CA THR A 90 6.34 5.64 3.48
C THR A 90 7.19 4.75 2.60
N VAL A 91 6.80 3.48 2.50
CA VAL A 91 7.32 2.51 1.54
C VAL A 91 6.20 1.98 0.65
N ILE A 92 6.54 1.56 -0.56
CA ILE A 92 5.56 1.06 -1.52
C ILE A 92 5.48 -0.45 -1.40
N ASP A 93 4.29 -1.02 -1.44
CA ASP A 93 4.17 -2.48 -1.41
C ASP A 93 4.63 -3.14 -2.72
N GLY A 94 5.18 -4.36 -2.61
CA GLY A 94 5.79 -5.08 -3.72
C GLY A 94 4.80 -5.46 -4.82
N TYR A 95 3.51 -5.63 -4.50
CA TYR A 95 2.48 -5.93 -5.49
C TYR A 95 2.31 -4.75 -6.46
N HIS A 96 2.15 -3.53 -5.94
CA HIS A 96 2.01 -2.34 -6.78
C HIS A 96 3.30 -2.03 -7.56
N ILE A 97 4.48 -2.23 -6.96
CA ILE A 97 5.74 -2.12 -7.70
C ILE A 97 5.73 -3.06 -8.91
N SER A 98 5.38 -4.34 -8.70
CA SER A 98 5.34 -5.33 -9.77
C SER A 98 4.34 -4.99 -10.87
N GLN A 99 3.18 -4.46 -10.51
CA GLN A 99 2.16 -4.01 -11.46
C GLN A 99 2.68 -2.87 -12.35
N TYR A 100 3.33 -1.85 -11.77
CA TYR A 100 3.83 -0.72 -12.54
C TYR A 100 5.10 -1.07 -13.34
N ILE A 101 5.96 -1.94 -12.84
CA ILE A 101 7.07 -2.49 -13.63
C ILE A 101 6.52 -3.29 -14.82
N ARG A 102 5.45 -4.06 -14.66
CA ARG A 102 4.78 -4.79 -15.75
C ARG A 102 4.17 -3.84 -16.78
N LYS A 103 3.63 -2.69 -16.36
CA LYS A 103 3.18 -1.63 -17.28
C LYS A 103 4.33 -1.13 -18.18
N ILE A 104 5.56 -1.08 -17.68
CA ILE A 104 6.74 -0.68 -18.44
C ILE A 104 7.26 -1.84 -19.29
N ALA A 105 7.50 -3.01 -18.70
CA ALA A 105 8.12 -4.15 -19.35
C ALA A 105 7.20 -4.89 -20.33
N GLY A 106 5.87 -4.92 -20.07
CA GLY A 106 4.95 -5.77 -20.79
C GLY A 106 5.18 -7.24 -20.47
N ASN A 107 5.18 -8.05 -21.53
CA ASN A 107 5.53 -9.48 -21.46
C ASN A 107 7.06 -9.70 -21.60
N GLY A 108 7.84 -8.62 -21.73
CA GLY A 108 9.29 -8.70 -21.85
C GLY A 108 10.00 -8.75 -20.51
N ASP A 109 11.31 -8.91 -20.55
CA ASP A 109 12.15 -8.97 -19.37
C ASP A 109 12.12 -7.64 -18.58
N SER A 110 12.00 -7.74 -17.29
CA SER A 110 12.02 -6.62 -16.34
C SER A 110 13.28 -6.60 -15.46
N THR A 111 14.22 -7.51 -15.68
CA THR A 111 15.42 -7.69 -14.84
C THR A 111 16.23 -6.41 -14.73
N CYS A 112 16.51 -5.74 -15.87
CA CYS A 112 17.28 -4.48 -15.88
C CYS A 112 16.59 -3.36 -15.07
N LEU A 113 15.25 -3.30 -15.10
CA LEU A 113 14.48 -2.32 -14.33
C LEU A 113 14.65 -2.56 -12.82
N TYR A 114 14.51 -3.82 -12.38
CA TYR A 114 14.72 -4.17 -10.96
C TYR A 114 16.17 -4.03 -10.51
N GLN A 115 17.15 -4.30 -11.38
CA GLN A 115 18.56 -4.06 -11.09
C GLN A 115 18.84 -2.57 -10.86
N ALA A 116 18.31 -1.69 -11.71
CA ALA A 116 18.43 -0.25 -11.54
C ALA A 116 17.78 0.24 -10.24
N LEU A 117 16.59 -0.27 -9.90
CA LEU A 117 15.92 0.05 -8.64
C LEU A 117 16.73 -0.38 -7.41
N ARG A 118 17.28 -1.61 -7.41
CA ARG A 118 18.10 -2.10 -6.30
C ARG A 118 19.43 -1.35 -6.17
N ALA A 119 20.03 -0.97 -7.29
CA ALA A 119 21.27 -0.19 -7.31
C ALA A 119 21.06 1.29 -6.98
N ASN A 120 19.81 1.75 -6.78
CA ASN A 120 19.44 3.17 -6.69
C ASN A 120 19.90 4.00 -7.90
N ASP A 121 20.02 3.36 -9.06
CA ASP A 121 20.49 3.96 -10.30
C ASP A 121 19.31 4.49 -11.14
N ARG A 122 18.96 5.73 -10.84
CA ARG A 122 17.83 6.41 -11.49
C ARG A 122 18.07 6.66 -12.97
N ASP A 123 19.30 6.98 -13.35
CA ASP A 123 19.64 7.29 -14.74
C ASP A 123 19.58 6.03 -15.61
N ARG A 124 20.10 4.92 -15.12
CA ARG A 124 19.96 3.62 -15.77
C ARG A 124 18.49 3.23 -15.93
N PHE A 125 17.68 3.42 -14.89
CA PHE A 125 16.24 3.14 -14.97
C PHE A 125 15.56 3.97 -16.08
N ILE A 126 15.83 5.27 -16.12
CA ILE A 126 15.29 6.19 -17.13
C ILE A 126 15.73 5.76 -18.53
N HIS A 127 16.99 5.36 -18.69
CA HIS A 127 17.52 4.87 -19.97
C HIS A 127 16.74 3.64 -20.46
N GLU A 128 16.57 2.63 -19.62
CA GLU A 128 15.83 1.40 -19.93
C GLU A 128 14.36 1.69 -20.32
N VAL A 129 13.70 2.58 -19.59
CA VAL A 129 12.33 2.99 -19.91
C VAL A 129 12.26 3.70 -21.26
N LYS A 130 13.20 4.61 -21.57
CA LYS A 130 13.26 5.30 -22.86
C LYS A 130 13.44 4.31 -24.02
N GLN A 131 14.25 3.27 -23.87
CA GLN A 131 14.41 2.23 -24.88
C GLN A 131 13.09 1.52 -25.14
N LYS A 132 12.40 1.07 -24.08
CA LYS A 132 11.08 0.41 -24.20
C LYS A 132 10.03 1.33 -24.84
N TYR A 133 10.02 2.61 -24.48
CA TYR A 133 9.11 3.61 -25.04
C TYR A 133 9.30 3.81 -26.56
N ARG A 134 10.55 3.78 -27.04
CA ARG A 134 10.87 3.89 -28.47
C ARG A 134 10.43 2.65 -29.26
N HIS A 135 10.66 1.45 -28.69
CA HIS A 135 10.41 0.18 -29.39
C HIS A 135 8.94 -0.29 -29.30
N CYS A 136 8.12 0.29 -28.43
CA CYS A 136 6.74 -0.15 -28.19
C CYS A 136 5.72 1.00 -28.36
N PRO A 137 5.48 1.51 -29.59
CA PRO A 137 4.61 2.67 -29.80
C PRO A 137 3.18 2.47 -29.29
N ASN A 138 2.62 1.27 -29.42
CA ASN A 138 1.26 0.95 -28.97
C ASN A 138 1.11 0.90 -27.44
N ARG A 139 2.22 0.95 -26.69
CA ARG A 139 2.22 0.86 -25.22
C ARG A 139 2.71 2.14 -24.53
N ARG A 140 2.95 3.20 -25.30
CA ARG A 140 3.54 4.45 -24.77
C ARG A 140 2.80 5.00 -23.55
N LYS A 141 1.47 5.00 -23.57
CA LYS A 141 0.68 5.46 -22.41
C LYS A 141 0.93 4.60 -21.19
N SER A 142 0.87 3.28 -21.31
CA SER A 142 1.11 2.35 -20.22
C SER A 142 2.54 2.48 -19.65
N ILE A 143 3.53 2.63 -20.53
CA ILE A 143 4.94 2.84 -20.14
C ILE A 143 5.08 4.16 -19.38
N GLN A 144 4.45 5.23 -19.86
CA GLN A 144 4.50 6.54 -19.23
C GLN A 144 3.84 6.53 -17.83
N ASP A 145 2.68 5.88 -17.69
CA ASP A 145 2.00 5.72 -16.40
C ASP A 145 2.90 4.97 -15.39
N GLY A 146 3.52 3.87 -15.84
CA GLY A 146 4.48 3.12 -15.02
C GLY A 146 5.70 3.94 -14.64
N TYR A 147 6.28 4.65 -15.57
CA TYR A 147 7.43 5.51 -15.37
C TYR A 147 7.16 6.62 -14.36
N GLN A 148 6.06 7.35 -14.50
CA GLN A 148 5.69 8.43 -13.60
C GLN A 148 5.46 7.90 -12.17
N TYR A 149 4.75 6.78 -12.03
CA TYR A 149 4.52 6.18 -10.72
C TYR A 149 5.84 5.78 -10.03
N ILE A 150 6.73 5.09 -10.74
CA ILE A 150 8.00 4.63 -10.17
C ILE A 150 8.87 5.83 -9.77
N LEU A 151 9.00 6.84 -10.61
CA LEU A 151 9.83 8.01 -10.29
C LEU A 151 9.27 8.84 -9.13
N SER A 152 7.95 9.00 -9.07
CA SER A 152 7.30 9.76 -7.98
C SER A 152 7.40 9.07 -6.61
N ASN A 153 7.72 7.78 -6.60
CA ASN A 153 7.79 6.97 -5.39
C ASN A 153 9.17 6.29 -5.20
N TRP A 154 10.20 6.82 -5.86
CA TRP A 154 11.51 6.18 -6.00
C TRP A 154 12.11 5.72 -4.66
N ALA A 155 12.19 6.61 -3.66
CA ALA A 155 12.79 6.30 -2.36
C ALA A 155 12.08 5.12 -1.66
N GLY A 156 10.76 5.18 -1.54
CA GLY A 156 9.98 4.11 -0.91
C GLY A 156 9.98 2.80 -1.70
N ILE A 157 10.15 2.85 -3.04
CA ILE A 157 10.32 1.67 -3.89
C ILE A 157 11.71 1.07 -3.71
N HIS A 158 12.76 1.90 -3.72
CA HIS A 158 14.13 1.44 -3.48
C HIS A 158 14.24 0.71 -2.15
N GLU A 159 13.70 1.27 -1.08
CA GLU A 159 13.67 0.63 0.23
C GLU A 159 12.96 -0.72 0.19
N THR A 160 11.81 -0.81 -0.48
CA THR A 160 11.07 -2.08 -0.59
C THR A 160 11.84 -3.16 -1.37
N VAL A 161 12.54 -2.81 -2.45
CA VAL A 161 13.25 -3.80 -3.27
C VAL A 161 14.61 -4.22 -2.68
N THR A 162 15.12 -3.47 -1.69
CA THR A 162 16.38 -3.77 -0.99
C THR A 162 16.18 -4.42 0.38
N THR A 163 14.99 -4.28 0.98
CA THR A 163 14.69 -4.80 2.32
C THR A 163 13.78 -6.02 2.23
N PRO A 164 14.25 -7.25 2.51
CA PRO A 164 13.46 -8.48 2.37
C PRO A 164 12.17 -8.51 3.20
N GLU A 165 12.18 -7.90 4.40
CA GLU A 165 11.01 -7.81 5.28
C GLU A 165 9.94 -6.86 4.74
N ALA A 166 10.28 -6.05 3.76
CA ALA A 166 9.37 -5.10 3.14
C ALA A 166 8.26 -5.77 2.28
N ALA A 167 8.35 -7.08 2.01
CA ALA A 167 7.28 -7.80 1.31
C ALA A 167 5.95 -7.67 2.07
N SER A 168 4.96 -7.06 1.41
CA SER A 168 3.65 -6.76 2.01
C SER A 168 2.66 -7.90 1.80
N SER A 169 1.77 -8.08 2.77
CA SER A 169 0.56 -8.90 2.66
C SER A 169 -0.71 -8.04 2.67
N THR A 170 -0.60 -6.75 2.42
CA THR A 170 -1.69 -5.77 2.54
C THR A 170 -2.86 -6.13 1.64
N GLU A 171 -2.59 -6.48 0.39
CA GLU A 171 -3.63 -6.86 -0.59
C GLU A 171 -4.44 -8.07 -0.12
N GLY A 172 -3.79 -9.11 0.38
CA GLY A 172 -4.49 -10.27 0.95
C GLY A 172 -5.38 -9.91 2.14
N HIS A 173 -4.94 -9.01 3.00
CA HIS A 173 -5.75 -8.57 4.15
C HIS A 173 -6.95 -7.73 3.73
N VAL A 174 -6.80 -6.82 2.75
CA VAL A 174 -7.92 -6.04 2.20
C VAL A 174 -8.93 -6.98 1.56
N SER A 175 -8.48 -7.91 0.72
CA SER A 175 -9.35 -8.88 0.06
C SER A 175 -10.16 -9.69 1.08
N HIS A 176 -9.51 -10.35 2.03
CA HIS A 176 -10.19 -11.20 3.00
C HIS A 176 -11.04 -10.45 4.02
N MET A 177 -10.68 -9.23 4.39
CA MET A 177 -11.41 -8.47 5.40
C MET A 177 -12.61 -7.72 4.83
N LEU A 178 -12.45 -7.09 3.68
CA LEU A 178 -13.44 -6.19 3.10
C LEU A 178 -14.01 -6.68 1.76
N SER A 179 -13.15 -6.94 0.76
CA SER A 179 -13.58 -7.15 -0.63
C SER A 179 -14.50 -8.33 -0.79
N ASP A 180 -14.22 -9.46 -0.16
CA ASP A 180 -15.02 -10.70 -0.25
C ASP A 180 -16.47 -10.51 0.20
N ARG A 181 -16.73 -9.56 1.08
CA ARG A 181 -18.06 -9.32 1.65
C ARG A 181 -18.71 -8.04 1.18
N MET A 182 -17.92 -7.02 0.90
CA MET A 182 -18.43 -5.67 0.71
C MET A 182 -18.34 -5.18 -0.73
N SER A 183 -17.44 -5.74 -1.55
CA SER A 183 -17.24 -5.34 -2.94
C SER A 183 -17.68 -6.40 -3.95
N SER A 184 -17.59 -7.69 -3.61
CA SER A 184 -17.68 -8.78 -4.59
C SER A 184 -19.09 -9.39 -4.74
N ARG A 185 -20.06 -9.00 -3.92
CA ARG A 185 -21.38 -9.69 -3.86
C ARG A 185 -22.56 -8.86 -4.33
N GLY A 186 -22.35 -7.75 -5.02
CA GLY A 186 -23.42 -6.94 -5.59
C GLY A 186 -24.42 -6.33 -4.59
N MET A 187 -24.07 -6.33 -3.30
CA MET A 187 -24.91 -5.76 -2.24
C MET A 187 -24.61 -4.28 -2.07
N GLY A 188 -25.64 -3.44 -2.08
CA GLY A 188 -25.53 -2.04 -1.68
C GLY A 188 -25.59 -1.91 -0.16
N TRP A 189 -24.62 -1.25 0.44
CA TRP A 189 -24.52 -1.02 1.88
C TRP A 189 -25.02 0.37 2.28
N SER A 190 -25.69 0.46 3.42
CA SER A 190 -25.82 1.76 4.09
C SER A 190 -24.45 2.16 4.67
N PRO A 191 -24.12 3.45 4.79
CA PRO A 191 -22.85 3.87 5.39
C PRO A 191 -22.60 3.26 6.76
N LEU A 192 -23.62 3.30 7.64
CA LEU A 192 -23.56 2.73 8.99
C LEU A 192 -23.37 1.21 8.96
N GLY A 193 -24.11 0.50 8.10
CA GLY A 193 -24.01 -0.96 7.98
C GLY A 193 -22.63 -1.40 7.47
N ALA A 194 -22.05 -0.67 6.50
CA ALA A 194 -20.70 -0.92 6.01
C ALA A 194 -19.64 -0.71 7.11
N GLU A 195 -19.78 0.35 7.89
CA GLU A 195 -18.85 0.64 9.01
C GLU A 195 -18.93 -0.41 10.10
N GLN A 196 -20.13 -0.80 10.51
CA GLN A 196 -20.34 -1.84 11.52
C GLN A 196 -19.78 -3.19 11.05
N MET A 197 -20.01 -3.57 9.79
CA MET A 197 -19.46 -4.78 9.22
C MET A 197 -17.93 -4.75 9.20
N ALA A 198 -17.34 -3.62 8.79
CA ALA A 198 -15.88 -3.46 8.79
C ALA A 198 -15.31 -3.59 10.20
N ARG A 199 -15.92 -2.94 11.20
CA ARG A 199 -15.52 -3.05 12.61
C ARG A 199 -15.60 -4.49 13.14
N LEU A 200 -16.68 -5.22 12.84
CA LEU A 200 -16.82 -6.63 13.24
C LEU A 200 -15.73 -7.52 12.63
N ARG A 201 -15.26 -7.22 11.43
CA ARG A 201 -14.24 -8.02 10.76
C ARG A 201 -12.80 -7.63 11.12
N THR A 202 -12.62 -6.49 11.73
CA THR A 202 -11.31 -5.96 12.15
C THR A 202 -11.04 -6.17 13.64
N TYR A 203 -12.04 -6.66 14.37
CA TYR A 203 -11.95 -7.05 15.79
C TYR A 203 -11.31 -8.46 15.90
#